data_5ea3394b545c6f30661abbf366d2fe88
#
_entry.id   5ea3394b545c6f30661abbf366d2fe88
#
_cell.length_a   1.000
_cell.length_b   1.000
_cell.length_c   1.000
_cell.angle_alpha   90.00
_cell.angle_beta   90.00
_cell.angle_gamma   90.00
#
_symmetry.space_group_name_H-M   'P 1'
#
loop_
_entity.id
_entity.type
_entity.pdbx_description
1 polymer ?
#
loop_
_entity_poly.entity_id
_entity_poly.type
_entity_poly.pdbx_seq_one_letter_code
_entity_poly.pdbx_strand_id
1 'polypeptide(L)'
;MKFPKEYLEEIKQRVKVSDIVGASVQLKRRGREFVGLSPFSKEKTPSFTINDEKGFYHCFSSGEHGNIFDFLVKVEKLNFGDAVRKLAAKAGMPAFKFTKENIEVENKRKKYDEILTIALQNYQKNFSESESVKKYALGRGLTQEILSAFKIGYSGEHGLSLSLFNNFNQKELIESGIFFYDEKNNKLIDRFKNRLIFPIFDYNSKVIGFGGRALSQNYLAKYINSPETEFFKKGFNLYNLNNAKNENKQSRIVFVVEGYMDAISLYQAGFKNVVATLGTAMTDSHLNLIWRYFNHPIICFDGDRSGQNAAHKISEKLIAYMKPNYSLSFLILPNGFDPDSFVRKNGKNNFTSLIDQKIEIGNFIFENNLQDLKSERSEEHTSELQ
;
A
#
# COMPACT_ATOMS: atom_id res chain seq x y z
N MET A 1 -16.79 -23.23 -2.64
CA MET A 1 -17.02 -21.89 -3.25
C MET A 1 -16.69 -20.84 -2.22
N LYS A 2 -15.88 -19.83 -2.57
CA LYS A 2 -15.52 -18.73 -1.65
C LYS A 2 -16.08 -17.43 -2.21
N PHE A 3 -16.58 -16.55 -1.36
CA PHE A 3 -16.96 -15.19 -1.76
C PHE A 3 -15.71 -14.39 -2.16
N PRO A 4 -15.77 -13.54 -3.19
CA PRO A 4 -14.70 -12.65 -3.57
C PRO A 4 -14.32 -11.75 -2.41
N LYS A 5 -13.03 -11.48 -2.28
CA LYS A 5 -12.50 -10.67 -1.19
C LYS A 5 -13.04 -9.24 -1.25
N GLU A 6 -13.16 -8.69 -2.45
CA GLU A 6 -13.69 -7.36 -2.72
C GLU A 6 -15.12 -7.22 -2.20
N TYR A 7 -15.96 -8.22 -2.43
CA TYR A 7 -17.34 -8.25 -1.94
C TYR A 7 -17.39 -8.27 -0.41
N LEU A 8 -16.53 -9.07 0.23
CA LEU A 8 -16.43 -9.13 1.69
C LEU A 8 -15.88 -7.81 2.28
N GLU A 9 -14.91 -7.19 1.63
CA GLU A 9 -14.37 -5.90 2.07
C GLU A 9 -15.40 -4.77 1.91
N GLU A 10 -16.17 -4.78 0.84
CA GLU A 10 -17.25 -3.81 0.64
C GLU A 10 -18.33 -3.91 1.73
N ILE A 11 -18.71 -5.13 2.13
CA ILE A 11 -19.59 -5.36 3.27
C ILE A 11 -19.00 -4.74 4.54
N LYS A 12 -17.72 -4.99 4.85
CA LYS A 12 -17.04 -4.44 6.04
C LYS A 12 -17.01 -2.91 6.02
N GLN A 13 -16.95 -2.28 4.85
CA GLN A 13 -16.95 -0.84 4.74
C GLN A 13 -18.32 -0.22 5.00
N ARG A 14 -19.38 -0.91 4.62
CA ARG A 14 -20.75 -0.42 4.71
C ARG A 14 -21.41 -0.72 6.06
N VAL A 15 -20.92 -1.72 6.80
CA VAL A 15 -21.52 -2.20 8.05
C VAL A 15 -20.55 -2.02 9.21
N LYS A 16 -20.97 -1.27 10.23
CA LYS A 16 -20.18 -1.10 11.45
C LYS A 16 -20.27 -2.33 12.35
N VAL A 17 -19.21 -2.62 13.07
CA VAL A 17 -19.19 -3.73 14.04
C VAL A 17 -20.19 -3.47 15.15
N SER A 18 -20.30 -2.25 15.63
CA SER A 18 -21.26 -1.86 16.67
C SER A 18 -22.73 -2.08 16.26
N ASP A 19 -23.07 -1.93 14.96
CA ASP A 19 -24.44 -2.14 14.48
C ASP A 19 -24.84 -3.62 14.43
N ILE A 20 -23.86 -4.52 14.31
CA ILE A 20 -24.07 -5.96 14.34
C ILE A 20 -24.12 -6.47 15.75
N VAL A 21 -23.11 -6.12 16.52
CA VAL A 21 -22.96 -6.57 17.91
C VAL A 21 -24.05 -6.01 18.81
N GLY A 22 -24.45 -4.75 18.60
CA GLY A 22 -25.48 -4.07 19.38
C GLY A 22 -26.86 -4.73 19.33
N ALA A 23 -27.10 -5.62 18.34
CA ALA A 23 -28.32 -6.43 18.29
C ALA A 23 -28.34 -7.53 19.37
N SER A 24 -27.20 -7.98 19.87
CA SER A 24 -27.05 -9.10 20.81
C SER A 24 -26.39 -8.70 22.13
N VAL A 25 -25.63 -7.60 22.16
CA VAL A 25 -24.86 -7.13 23.32
C VAL A 25 -25.21 -5.68 23.62
N GLN A 26 -25.55 -5.39 24.87
CA GLN A 26 -25.77 -4.00 25.28
C GLN A 26 -24.45 -3.24 25.32
N LEU A 27 -24.30 -2.26 24.43
CA LEU A 27 -23.07 -1.50 24.25
C LEU A 27 -23.17 -0.13 24.92
N LYS A 28 -22.09 0.29 25.59
CA LYS A 28 -21.90 1.65 26.10
C LYS A 28 -20.70 2.28 25.41
N ARG A 29 -20.84 3.52 24.94
CA ARG A 29 -19.74 4.25 24.31
C ARG A 29 -18.69 4.66 25.33
N ARG A 30 -17.41 4.38 25.03
CA ARG A 30 -16.26 4.81 25.84
C ARG A 30 -15.19 5.41 24.93
N GLY A 31 -15.24 6.71 24.78
CA GLY A 31 -14.36 7.41 23.83
C GLY A 31 -14.65 7.03 22.37
N ARG A 32 -13.68 6.43 21.69
CA ARG A 32 -13.81 5.96 20.31
C ARG A 32 -14.27 4.51 20.18
N GLU A 33 -14.40 3.81 21.29
CA GLU A 33 -14.79 2.41 21.35
C GLU A 33 -16.14 2.22 22.01
N PHE A 34 -16.74 1.06 21.80
CA PHE A 34 -17.89 0.60 22.53
C PHE A 34 -17.47 -0.53 23.45
N VAL A 35 -18.08 -0.61 24.64
CA VAL A 35 -17.79 -1.60 25.66
C VAL A 35 -19.07 -2.27 26.10
N GLY A 36 -19.06 -3.59 26.28
CA GLY A 36 -20.18 -4.39 26.76
C GLY A 36 -19.72 -5.61 27.55
N LEU A 37 -20.70 -6.38 28.04
CA LEU A 37 -20.43 -7.68 28.64
C LEU A 37 -20.08 -8.70 27.53
N SER A 38 -19.21 -9.63 27.85
CA SER A 38 -18.77 -10.66 26.92
C SER A 38 -19.95 -11.54 26.44
N PRO A 39 -20.14 -11.73 25.13
CA PRO A 39 -21.05 -12.75 24.62
C PRO A 39 -20.46 -14.16 24.65
N PHE A 40 -19.17 -14.30 25.00
CA PHE A 40 -18.43 -15.56 25.00
C PHE A 40 -18.27 -16.17 26.42
N SER A 41 -18.38 -15.35 27.45
CA SER A 41 -18.22 -15.80 28.85
C SER A 41 -19.20 -15.05 29.76
N LYS A 42 -19.57 -15.69 30.88
CA LYS A 42 -20.39 -15.03 31.92
C LYS A 42 -19.51 -14.15 32.77
N GLU A 43 -19.80 -12.85 32.77
CA GLU A 43 -19.03 -11.84 33.52
C GLU A 43 -19.96 -10.75 34.08
N LYS A 44 -19.49 -10.05 35.12
CA LYS A 44 -20.20 -8.91 35.72
C LYS A 44 -19.58 -7.55 35.32
N THR A 45 -18.32 -7.59 34.89
CA THR A 45 -17.57 -6.38 34.49
C THR A 45 -17.36 -6.40 32.98
N PRO A 46 -17.70 -5.32 32.26
CA PRO A 46 -17.53 -5.26 30.83
C PRO A 46 -16.07 -5.46 30.38
N SER A 47 -15.83 -6.48 29.57
CA SER A 47 -14.50 -6.80 29.01
C SER A 47 -14.51 -6.92 27.48
N PHE A 48 -15.68 -6.77 26.86
CA PHE A 48 -15.84 -6.88 25.42
C PHE A 48 -15.79 -5.48 24.79
N THR A 49 -14.84 -5.26 23.91
CA THR A 49 -14.61 -3.97 23.25
C THR A 49 -14.80 -4.05 21.74
N ILE A 50 -15.31 -2.98 21.15
CA ILE A 50 -15.54 -2.84 19.71
C ILE A 50 -14.93 -1.53 19.24
N ASN A 51 -14.22 -1.62 18.12
CA ASN A 51 -13.68 -0.46 17.42
C ASN A 51 -14.22 -0.44 15.98
N ASP A 52 -15.17 0.44 15.71
CA ASP A 52 -15.78 0.58 14.38
C ASP A 52 -14.80 1.11 13.32
N GLU A 53 -13.88 2.00 13.70
CA GLU A 53 -12.89 2.56 12.78
C GLU A 53 -11.94 1.48 12.26
N LYS A 54 -11.59 0.54 13.14
CA LYS A 54 -10.73 -0.59 12.81
C LYS A 54 -11.49 -1.83 12.32
N GLY A 55 -12.82 -1.85 12.46
CA GLY A 55 -13.69 -2.92 12.00
C GLY A 55 -13.55 -4.23 12.76
N PHE A 56 -13.20 -4.20 14.07
CA PHE A 56 -13.02 -5.42 14.86
C PHE A 56 -13.58 -5.30 16.28
N TYR A 57 -13.77 -6.47 16.90
CA TYR A 57 -14.04 -6.62 18.33
C TYR A 57 -12.91 -7.39 19.02
N HIS A 58 -12.76 -7.18 20.32
CA HIS A 58 -11.87 -7.93 21.20
C HIS A 58 -12.53 -8.15 22.56
N CYS A 59 -12.49 -9.38 23.04
CA CYS A 59 -12.96 -9.78 24.36
C CYS A 59 -11.77 -10.10 25.27
N PHE A 60 -11.51 -9.27 26.25
CA PHE A 60 -10.37 -9.45 27.15
C PHE A 60 -10.54 -10.63 28.12
N SER A 61 -11.77 -11.01 28.47
CA SER A 61 -12.03 -12.12 29.37
C SER A 61 -11.87 -13.50 28.71
N SER A 62 -12.19 -13.62 27.43
CA SER A 62 -12.13 -14.90 26.70
C SER A 62 -10.96 -14.98 25.71
N GLY A 63 -10.29 -13.85 25.39
CA GLY A 63 -9.29 -13.76 24.32
C GLY A 63 -9.87 -13.77 22.90
N GLU A 64 -11.20 -13.89 22.77
CA GLU A 64 -11.88 -13.94 21.48
C GLU A 64 -11.81 -12.58 20.79
N HIS A 65 -11.47 -12.60 19.49
CA HIS A 65 -11.40 -11.40 18.66
C HIS A 65 -11.81 -11.72 17.21
N GLY A 66 -12.13 -10.69 16.45
CA GLY A 66 -12.52 -10.88 15.06
C GLY A 66 -13.27 -9.68 14.47
N ASN A 67 -13.79 -9.86 13.26
CA ASN A 67 -14.58 -8.90 12.53
C ASN A 67 -16.09 -9.24 12.58
N ILE A 68 -16.91 -8.51 11.80
CA ILE A 68 -18.37 -8.73 11.76
C ILE A 68 -18.78 -10.14 11.31
N PHE A 69 -18.00 -10.77 10.41
CA PHE A 69 -18.28 -12.14 9.99
C PHE A 69 -17.95 -13.13 11.10
N ASP A 70 -16.79 -12.96 11.75
CA ASP A 70 -16.36 -13.82 12.87
C ASP A 70 -17.36 -13.76 14.02
N PHE A 71 -17.93 -12.56 14.30
CA PHE A 71 -18.94 -12.39 15.33
C PHE A 71 -20.19 -13.22 15.02
N LEU A 72 -20.76 -13.11 13.82
CA LEU A 72 -21.95 -13.86 13.44
C LEU A 72 -21.72 -15.38 13.46
N VAL A 73 -20.55 -15.83 12.99
CA VAL A 73 -20.20 -17.26 13.01
C VAL A 73 -20.05 -17.76 14.45
N LYS A 74 -19.35 -17.02 15.32
CA LYS A 74 -19.04 -17.45 16.68
C LYS A 74 -20.20 -17.28 17.66
N VAL A 75 -20.91 -16.17 17.59
CA VAL A 75 -21.99 -15.82 18.56
C VAL A 75 -23.34 -16.27 18.04
N GLU A 76 -23.71 -15.97 16.80
CA GLU A 76 -24.99 -16.36 16.24
C GLU A 76 -24.98 -17.78 15.63
N LYS A 77 -23.84 -18.48 15.64
CA LYS A 77 -23.67 -19.85 15.12
C LYS A 77 -24.05 -20.01 13.64
N LEU A 78 -23.98 -18.94 12.88
CA LEU A 78 -24.22 -19.00 11.44
C LEU A 78 -23.04 -19.65 10.72
N ASN A 79 -23.31 -20.39 9.64
CA ASN A 79 -22.21 -20.71 8.73
C ASN A 79 -21.75 -19.45 7.99
N PHE A 80 -20.52 -19.45 7.49
CA PHE A 80 -19.93 -18.27 6.86
C PHE A 80 -20.76 -17.73 5.69
N GLY A 81 -21.37 -18.61 4.87
CA GLY A 81 -22.21 -18.20 3.74
C GLY A 81 -23.46 -17.46 4.19
N ASP A 82 -24.10 -17.89 5.28
CA ASP A 82 -25.27 -17.21 5.83
C ASP A 82 -24.89 -15.89 6.50
N ALA A 83 -23.76 -15.84 7.19
CA ALA A 83 -23.23 -14.61 7.73
C ALA A 83 -22.99 -13.56 6.64
N VAL A 84 -22.38 -13.97 5.52
CA VAL A 84 -22.17 -13.07 4.36
C VAL A 84 -23.51 -12.59 3.77
N ARG A 85 -24.47 -13.48 3.57
CA ARG A 85 -25.81 -13.09 3.05
C ARG A 85 -26.51 -12.09 3.97
N LYS A 86 -26.51 -12.35 5.28
CA LYS A 86 -27.11 -11.47 6.29
C LYS A 86 -26.46 -10.09 6.30
N LEU A 87 -25.15 -10.04 6.25
CA LEU A 87 -24.39 -8.78 6.25
C LEU A 87 -24.53 -8.02 4.94
N ALA A 88 -24.55 -8.69 3.79
CA ALA A 88 -24.80 -8.07 2.50
C ALA A 88 -26.18 -7.41 2.45
N ALA A 89 -27.21 -8.10 2.93
CA ALA A 89 -28.56 -7.52 3.04
C ALA A 89 -28.56 -6.26 3.93
N LYS A 90 -27.87 -6.30 5.09
CA LYS A 90 -27.74 -5.13 5.97
C LYS A 90 -26.91 -4.00 5.35
N ALA A 91 -25.95 -4.33 4.51
CA ALA A 91 -25.14 -3.37 3.75
C ALA A 91 -25.90 -2.73 2.57
N GLY A 92 -27.13 -3.15 2.29
CA GLY A 92 -27.88 -2.75 1.09
C GLY A 92 -27.26 -3.27 -0.20
N MET A 93 -26.49 -4.35 -0.14
CA MET A 93 -25.84 -4.97 -1.28
C MET A 93 -26.67 -6.13 -1.82
N PRO A 94 -26.71 -6.35 -3.15
CA PRO A 94 -27.33 -7.53 -3.70
C PRO A 94 -26.64 -8.80 -3.21
N ALA A 95 -27.43 -9.88 -3.03
CA ALA A 95 -26.85 -11.17 -2.68
C ALA A 95 -25.86 -11.63 -3.75
N PHE A 96 -24.66 -12.08 -3.31
CA PHE A 96 -23.66 -12.58 -4.23
C PHE A 96 -24.15 -13.84 -4.94
N LYS A 97 -24.21 -13.80 -6.25
CA LYS A 97 -24.52 -14.95 -7.09
C LYS A 97 -23.22 -15.57 -7.61
N PHE A 98 -23.01 -16.85 -7.33
CA PHE A 98 -21.90 -17.60 -7.91
C PHE A 98 -22.21 -17.93 -9.37
N THR A 99 -21.94 -16.99 -10.28
CA THR A 99 -22.04 -17.21 -11.73
C THR A 99 -20.81 -17.94 -12.24
N LYS A 100 -20.90 -18.53 -13.45
CA LYS A 100 -19.74 -19.12 -14.13
C LYS A 100 -18.60 -18.12 -14.29
N GLU A 101 -18.92 -16.86 -14.63
CA GLU A 101 -17.97 -15.76 -14.78
C GLU A 101 -17.19 -15.48 -13.48
N ASN A 102 -17.88 -15.43 -12.32
CA ASN A 102 -17.23 -15.22 -11.03
C ASN A 102 -16.29 -16.37 -10.65
N ILE A 103 -16.64 -17.61 -11.04
CA ILE A 103 -15.78 -18.79 -10.82
C ILE A 103 -14.54 -18.71 -11.72
N GLU A 104 -14.70 -18.26 -12.96
CA GLU A 104 -13.58 -18.08 -13.90
C GLU A 104 -12.63 -16.99 -13.42
N VAL A 105 -13.13 -15.84 -12.95
CA VAL A 105 -12.31 -14.78 -12.38
C VAL A 105 -11.52 -15.27 -11.15
N GLU A 106 -12.16 -16.01 -10.24
CA GLU A 106 -11.47 -16.59 -9.07
C GLU A 106 -10.40 -17.60 -9.47
N ASN A 107 -10.64 -18.41 -10.49
CA ASN A 107 -9.65 -19.37 -11.01
C ASN A 107 -8.48 -18.65 -11.69
N LYS A 108 -8.74 -17.61 -12.47
CA LYS A 108 -7.68 -16.76 -13.04
C LYS A 108 -6.84 -16.13 -11.93
N ARG A 109 -7.48 -15.61 -10.88
CA ARG A 109 -6.78 -15.01 -9.74
C ARG A 109 -5.87 -16.02 -9.04
N LYS A 110 -6.33 -17.24 -8.81
CA LYS A 110 -5.48 -18.30 -8.23
C LYS A 110 -4.23 -18.57 -9.07
N LYS A 111 -4.40 -18.68 -10.39
CA LYS A 111 -3.28 -18.88 -11.30
C LYS A 111 -2.31 -17.69 -11.32
N TYR A 112 -2.85 -16.48 -11.33
CA TYR A 112 -2.06 -15.25 -11.20
C TYR A 112 -1.21 -15.27 -9.93
N ASP A 113 -1.83 -15.56 -8.80
CA ASP A 113 -1.18 -15.64 -7.49
C ASP A 113 -0.08 -16.72 -7.45
N GLU A 114 -0.32 -17.87 -8.07
CA GLU A 114 0.63 -18.98 -8.15
C GLU A 114 1.85 -18.59 -9.00
N ILE A 115 1.63 -18.00 -10.19
CA ILE A 115 2.70 -17.50 -11.06
C ILE A 115 3.59 -16.49 -10.32
N LEU A 116 3.00 -15.51 -9.63
CA LEU A 116 3.76 -14.51 -8.90
C LEU A 116 4.52 -15.13 -7.71
N THR A 117 3.96 -16.14 -7.07
CA THR A 117 4.61 -16.84 -5.96
C THR A 117 5.83 -17.62 -6.44
N ILE A 118 5.70 -18.35 -7.55
CA ILE A 118 6.82 -19.06 -8.19
C ILE A 118 7.92 -18.07 -8.58
N ALA A 119 7.54 -16.94 -9.20
CA ALA A 119 8.50 -15.91 -9.57
C ALA A 119 9.23 -15.34 -8.35
N LEU A 120 8.52 -15.00 -7.28
CA LEU A 120 9.11 -14.48 -6.04
C LEU A 120 10.15 -15.45 -5.45
N GLN A 121 9.79 -16.72 -5.33
CA GLN A 121 10.69 -17.75 -4.80
C GLN A 121 11.97 -17.89 -5.63
N ASN A 122 11.84 -17.88 -6.95
CA ASN A 122 13.00 -18.00 -7.84
C ASN A 122 13.84 -16.71 -7.87
N TYR A 123 13.24 -15.53 -7.82
CA TYR A 123 13.99 -14.28 -7.69
C TYR A 123 14.79 -14.23 -6.37
N GLN A 124 14.21 -14.71 -5.27
CA GLN A 124 14.92 -14.80 -3.99
C GLN A 124 16.04 -15.84 -4.03
N LYS A 125 15.81 -17.00 -4.66
CA LYS A 125 16.83 -18.03 -4.87
C LYS A 125 18.01 -17.46 -5.67
N ASN A 126 17.75 -16.88 -6.84
CA ASN A 126 18.78 -16.28 -7.70
C ASN A 126 19.58 -15.20 -6.95
N PHE A 127 18.91 -14.40 -6.12
CA PHE A 127 19.58 -13.40 -5.27
C PHE A 127 20.49 -14.07 -4.23
N SER A 128 20.03 -15.13 -3.58
CA SER A 128 20.82 -15.88 -2.60
C SER A 128 22.06 -16.56 -3.19
N GLU A 129 22.04 -16.88 -4.46
CA GLU A 129 23.13 -17.56 -5.20
C GLU A 129 24.10 -16.56 -5.87
N SER A 130 23.75 -15.27 -6.00
CA SER A 130 24.55 -14.26 -6.71
C SER A 130 25.29 -13.33 -5.77
N GLU A 131 26.58 -13.64 -5.51
CA GLU A 131 27.43 -12.79 -4.65
C GLU A 131 27.66 -11.38 -5.25
N SER A 132 27.75 -11.25 -6.57
CA SER A 132 27.91 -9.95 -7.24
C SER A 132 26.71 -9.03 -7.02
N VAL A 133 25.48 -9.58 -7.08
CA VAL A 133 24.26 -8.81 -6.88
C VAL A 133 24.05 -8.47 -5.40
N LYS A 134 24.40 -9.39 -4.49
CA LYS A 134 24.44 -9.08 -3.05
C LYS A 134 25.38 -7.93 -2.75
N LYS A 135 26.61 -7.99 -3.26
CA LYS A 135 27.61 -6.92 -3.10
C LYS A 135 27.10 -5.59 -3.67
N TYR A 136 26.44 -5.63 -4.83
CA TYR A 136 25.80 -4.45 -5.41
C TYR A 136 24.72 -3.87 -4.47
N ALA A 137 23.82 -4.70 -3.94
CA ALA A 137 22.76 -4.26 -3.05
C ALA A 137 23.31 -3.66 -1.73
N LEU A 138 24.31 -4.30 -1.13
CA LEU A 138 25.04 -3.78 0.05
C LEU A 138 25.75 -2.47 -0.26
N GLY A 139 26.41 -2.35 -1.42
CA GLY A 139 27.05 -1.12 -1.90
C GLY A 139 26.06 0.03 -2.14
N ARG A 140 24.77 -0.28 -2.35
CA ARG A 140 23.69 0.69 -2.39
C ARG A 140 23.18 1.12 -1.00
N GLY A 141 23.78 0.62 0.06
CA GLY A 141 23.46 0.96 1.44
C GLY A 141 22.38 0.08 2.07
N LEU A 142 21.91 -0.98 1.40
CA LEU A 142 20.94 -1.91 1.99
C LEU A 142 21.63 -2.85 2.97
N THR A 143 21.07 -3.04 4.16
CA THR A 143 21.60 -4.04 5.13
C THR A 143 21.00 -5.42 4.87
N GLN A 144 21.64 -6.45 5.45
CA GLN A 144 21.17 -7.84 5.31
C GLN A 144 19.76 -8.02 5.88
N GLU A 145 19.44 -7.34 6.97
CA GLU A 145 18.10 -7.34 7.59
C GLU A 145 17.06 -6.76 6.64
N ILE A 146 17.41 -5.69 5.94
CA ILE A 146 16.52 -5.05 4.97
C ILE A 146 16.30 -5.94 3.73
N LEU A 147 17.38 -6.53 3.22
CA LEU A 147 17.28 -7.44 2.08
C LEU A 147 16.32 -8.60 2.38
N SER A 148 16.34 -9.12 3.59
CA SER A 148 15.44 -10.17 4.08
C SER A 148 14.02 -9.65 4.32
N ALA A 149 13.85 -8.52 5.04
CA ALA A 149 12.55 -7.96 5.40
C ALA A 149 11.71 -7.57 4.17
N PHE A 150 12.37 -7.02 3.14
CA PHE A 150 11.73 -6.64 1.88
C PHE A 150 11.72 -7.76 0.83
N LYS A 151 12.25 -8.94 1.17
CA LYS A 151 12.34 -10.10 0.27
C LYS A 151 12.96 -9.74 -1.09
N ILE A 152 14.02 -8.94 -1.06
CA ILE A 152 14.71 -8.49 -2.27
C ILE A 152 15.18 -9.70 -3.07
N GLY A 153 15.01 -9.63 -4.39
CA GLY A 153 15.33 -10.71 -5.31
C GLY A 153 16.24 -10.28 -6.45
N TYR A 154 16.58 -11.24 -7.29
CA TYR A 154 17.31 -11.04 -8.55
C TYR A 154 16.67 -11.88 -9.64
N SER A 155 16.38 -11.29 -10.79
CA SER A 155 15.74 -12.01 -11.89
C SER A 155 16.63 -13.00 -12.61
N GLY A 156 17.93 -12.98 -12.35
CA GLY A 156 18.92 -13.72 -13.15
C GLY A 156 19.36 -12.94 -14.38
N GLU A 157 20.53 -13.28 -14.89
CA GLU A 157 21.11 -12.63 -16.08
C GLU A 157 20.21 -12.82 -17.33
N HIS A 158 19.59 -13.98 -17.45
CA HIS A 158 18.71 -14.34 -18.57
C HIS A 158 17.21 -14.21 -18.25
N GLY A 159 16.83 -13.85 -17.02
CA GLY A 159 15.46 -13.88 -16.54
C GLY A 159 15.04 -15.27 -16.04
N LEU A 160 13.76 -15.41 -15.68
CA LEU A 160 13.19 -16.67 -15.21
C LEU A 160 13.07 -17.69 -16.36
N SER A 161 13.42 -18.94 -16.08
CA SER A 161 13.20 -20.04 -17.02
C SER A 161 11.71 -20.35 -17.17
N LEU A 162 11.25 -20.50 -18.41
CA LEU A 162 9.87 -20.90 -18.70
C LEU A 162 9.55 -22.31 -18.18
N SER A 163 10.55 -23.17 -17.98
CA SER A 163 10.36 -24.51 -17.42
C SER A 163 9.78 -24.49 -16.00
N LEU A 164 9.90 -23.37 -15.27
CA LEU A 164 9.28 -23.19 -13.96
C LEU A 164 7.75 -23.02 -14.04
N PHE A 165 7.22 -22.79 -15.23
CA PHE A 165 5.83 -22.40 -15.46
C PHE A 165 5.09 -23.37 -16.41
N ASN A 166 5.50 -24.63 -16.46
CA ASN A 166 4.94 -25.64 -17.39
C ASN A 166 3.44 -25.89 -17.21
N ASN A 167 2.89 -25.56 -16.03
CA ASN A 167 1.47 -25.70 -15.72
C ASN A 167 0.61 -24.52 -16.21
N PHE A 168 1.22 -23.50 -16.82
CA PHE A 168 0.54 -22.29 -17.26
C PHE A 168 0.70 -22.11 -18.76
N ASN A 169 -0.36 -21.63 -19.39
CA ASN A 169 -0.30 -21.30 -20.80
C ASN A 169 0.32 -19.90 -21.04
N GLN A 170 0.68 -19.61 -22.28
CA GLN A 170 1.31 -18.36 -22.68
C GLN A 170 0.47 -17.12 -22.28
N LYS A 171 -0.85 -17.18 -22.45
CA LYS A 171 -1.77 -16.09 -22.11
C LYS A 171 -1.73 -15.77 -20.61
N GLU A 172 -1.77 -16.79 -19.77
CA GLU A 172 -1.70 -16.64 -18.30
C GLU A 172 -0.38 -16.01 -17.87
N LEU A 173 0.74 -16.39 -18.50
CA LEU A 173 2.06 -15.83 -18.23
C LEU A 173 2.16 -14.36 -18.65
N ILE A 174 1.58 -13.96 -19.77
CA ILE A 174 1.53 -12.56 -20.22
C ILE A 174 0.61 -11.74 -19.30
N GLU A 175 -0.57 -12.25 -19.00
CA GLU A 175 -1.56 -11.61 -18.11
C GLU A 175 -1.02 -11.42 -16.68
N SER A 176 -0.06 -12.25 -16.23
CA SER A 176 0.62 -12.07 -14.93
C SER A 176 1.49 -10.82 -14.86
N GLY A 177 1.87 -10.24 -15.99
CA GLY A 177 2.74 -9.08 -16.10
C GLY A 177 4.23 -9.37 -15.87
N ILE A 178 4.61 -10.64 -15.64
CA ILE A 178 6.03 -11.06 -15.52
C ILE A 178 6.66 -11.23 -16.87
N PHE A 179 5.94 -11.82 -17.81
CA PHE A 179 6.42 -12.06 -19.15
C PHE A 179 5.77 -11.12 -20.17
N PHE A 180 6.46 -10.91 -21.26
CA PHE A 180 5.90 -10.32 -22.48
C PHE A 180 6.33 -11.14 -23.69
N TYR A 181 5.54 -11.07 -24.75
CA TYR A 181 5.86 -11.75 -26.00
C TYR A 181 6.70 -10.85 -26.89
N ASP A 182 7.88 -11.31 -27.23
CA ASP A 182 8.77 -10.64 -28.19
C ASP A 182 8.46 -11.17 -29.60
N GLU A 183 7.74 -10.36 -30.37
CA GLU A 183 7.35 -10.68 -31.73
C GLU A 183 8.54 -10.88 -32.67
N LYS A 184 9.65 -10.15 -32.45
CA LYS A 184 10.85 -10.24 -33.30
C LYS A 184 11.54 -11.58 -33.15
N ASN A 185 11.60 -12.13 -31.95
CA ASN A 185 12.27 -13.38 -31.62
C ASN A 185 11.28 -14.54 -31.42
N ASN A 186 9.97 -14.28 -31.58
CA ASN A 186 8.90 -15.28 -31.45
C ASN A 186 8.97 -16.08 -30.13
N LYS A 187 9.20 -15.37 -28.99
CA LYS A 187 9.36 -16.01 -27.68
C LYS A 187 8.85 -15.15 -26.52
N LEU A 188 8.51 -15.82 -25.43
CA LEU A 188 8.27 -15.17 -24.14
C LEU A 188 9.60 -14.78 -23.49
N ILE A 189 9.64 -13.55 -22.98
CA ILE A 189 10.80 -12.99 -22.28
C ILE A 189 10.35 -12.49 -20.91
N ASP A 190 11.14 -12.77 -19.87
CA ASP A 190 10.97 -12.16 -18.55
C ASP A 190 11.21 -10.65 -18.65
N ARG A 191 10.19 -9.88 -18.26
CA ARG A 191 10.20 -8.41 -18.24
C ARG A 191 11.32 -7.85 -17.37
N PHE A 192 11.67 -8.55 -16.31
CA PHE A 192 12.61 -8.10 -15.29
C PHE A 192 14.04 -8.62 -15.49
N LYS A 193 14.33 -9.23 -16.62
CA LYS A 193 15.67 -9.77 -16.94
C LYS A 193 16.79 -8.86 -16.47
N ASN A 194 17.78 -9.42 -15.75
CA ASN A 194 18.98 -8.79 -15.21
C ASN A 194 18.69 -7.53 -14.34
N ARG A 195 17.77 -7.66 -13.38
CA ARG A 195 17.37 -6.58 -12.48
C ARG A 195 17.35 -7.04 -11.03
N LEU A 196 17.71 -6.12 -10.13
CA LEU A 196 17.39 -6.25 -8.70
C LEU A 196 15.88 -6.09 -8.55
N ILE A 197 15.24 -7.01 -7.83
CA ILE A 197 13.78 -7.12 -7.75
C ILE A 197 13.28 -6.66 -6.39
N PHE A 198 12.24 -5.83 -6.44
CA PHE A 198 11.49 -5.30 -5.31
C PHE A 198 10.07 -5.88 -5.36
N PRO A 199 9.77 -6.93 -4.59
CA PRO A 199 8.42 -7.50 -4.57
C PRO A 199 7.40 -6.49 -4.04
N ILE A 200 6.26 -6.38 -4.70
CA ILE A 200 5.15 -5.54 -4.26
C ILE A 200 4.12 -6.44 -3.60
N PHE A 201 3.76 -6.12 -2.37
CA PHE A 201 2.79 -6.88 -1.58
C PHE A 201 1.50 -6.10 -1.39
N ASP A 202 0.38 -6.82 -1.40
CA ASP A 202 -0.88 -6.27 -0.91
C ASP A 202 -0.84 -6.09 0.61
N TYR A 203 -1.87 -5.47 1.16
CA TYR A 203 -1.98 -5.25 2.62
C TYR A 203 -2.03 -6.55 3.44
N ASN A 204 -2.25 -7.74 2.85
CA ASN A 204 -2.16 -9.04 3.52
C ASN A 204 -0.82 -9.75 3.31
N SER A 205 0.19 -9.06 2.82
CA SER A 205 1.51 -9.60 2.51
C SER A 205 1.52 -10.67 1.42
N LYS A 206 0.54 -10.63 0.50
CA LYS A 206 0.52 -11.45 -0.71
C LYS A 206 1.21 -10.69 -1.83
N VAL A 207 2.10 -11.33 -2.57
CA VAL A 207 2.78 -10.71 -3.72
C VAL A 207 1.76 -10.43 -4.82
N ILE A 208 1.76 -9.21 -5.35
CA ILE A 208 0.83 -8.73 -6.38
C ILE A 208 1.54 -8.17 -7.62
N GLY A 209 2.85 -8.02 -7.57
CA GLY A 209 3.67 -7.51 -8.66
C GLY A 209 5.11 -7.32 -8.23
N PHE A 210 5.89 -6.74 -9.10
CA PHE A 210 7.32 -6.49 -8.87
C PHE A 210 7.74 -5.14 -9.43
N GLY A 211 8.72 -4.53 -8.77
CA GLY A 211 9.58 -3.50 -9.32
C GLY A 211 10.94 -4.09 -9.66
N GLY A 212 11.61 -3.58 -10.67
CA GLY A 212 12.94 -4.04 -11.06
C GLY A 212 13.88 -2.89 -11.35
N ARG A 213 15.04 -2.85 -10.65
CA ARG A 213 16.12 -1.90 -10.91
C ARG A 213 17.19 -2.53 -11.79
N ALA A 214 17.55 -1.90 -12.89
CA ALA A 214 18.63 -2.33 -13.77
C ALA A 214 19.97 -2.39 -13.01
N LEU A 215 20.73 -3.46 -13.20
CA LEU A 215 22.06 -3.63 -12.64
C LEU A 215 23.15 -3.02 -13.54
N SER A 216 22.86 -2.86 -14.84
CA SER A 216 23.74 -2.26 -15.83
C SER A 216 23.20 -0.91 -16.29
N GLN A 217 24.10 0.00 -16.69
CA GLN A 217 23.75 1.29 -17.27
C GLN A 217 23.21 1.19 -18.71
N ASN A 218 23.33 0.06 -19.35
CA ASN A 218 22.93 -0.15 -20.76
C ASN A 218 21.41 -0.33 -20.95
N TYR A 219 20.62 -0.26 -19.89
CA TYR A 219 19.16 -0.34 -19.98
C TYR A 219 18.53 1.06 -20.14
N LEU A 220 17.59 1.19 -21.09
CA LEU A 220 16.85 2.44 -21.33
C LEU A 220 16.12 2.96 -20.07
N ALA A 221 15.62 2.07 -19.24
CA ALA A 221 14.92 2.43 -18.00
C ALA A 221 15.65 1.88 -16.77
N LYS A 222 16.07 2.78 -15.87
CA LYS A 222 16.69 2.44 -14.57
C LYS A 222 15.76 1.61 -13.71
N TYR A 223 14.48 1.96 -13.64
CA TYR A 223 13.43 1.23 -12.95
C TYR A 223 12.31 0.85 -13.90
N ILE A 224 11.74 -0.31 -13.71
CA ILE A 224 10.50 -0.76 -14.34
C ILE A 224 9.59 -1.39 -13.29
N ASN A 225 8.30 -1.33 -13.52
CA ASN A 225 7.28 -1.95 -12.67
C ASN A 225 6.48 -2.98 -13.46
N SER A 226 5.86 -3.92 -12.77
CA SER A 226 4.79 -4.72 -13.35
C SER A 226 3.80 -3.80 -14.06
N PRO A 227 3.30 -4.17 -15.24
CA PRO A 227 2.23 -3.45 -15.89
C PRO A 227 0.96 -3.53 -15.04
N GLU A 228 -0.01 -2.69 -15.33
CA GLU A 228 -1.35 -2.85 -14.79
C GLU A 228 -1.96 -4.15 -15.33
N THR A 229 -2.57 -4.92 -14.45
CA THR A 229 -3.24 -6.17 -14.77
C THR A 229 -4.67 -6.15 -14.23
N GLU A 230 -5.46 -7.19 -14.48
CA GLU A 230 -6.78 -7.34 -13.88
C GLU A 230 -6.69 -7.31 -12.33
N PHE A 231 -5.61 -7.83 -11.73
CA PHE A 231 -5.44 -8.00 -10.29
C PHE A 231 -4.43 -7.06 -9.64
N PHE A 232 -3.73 -6.25 -10.43
CA PHE A 232 -2.76 -5.27 -9.95
C PHE A 232 -2.98 -3.91 -10.60
N LYS A 233 -3.35 -2.92 -9.79
CA LYS A 233 -3.50 -1.51 -10.17
C LYS A 233 -2.62 -0.65 -9.28
N LYS A 234 -1.69 0.09 -9.86
CA LYS A 234 -0.75 0.94 -9.11
C LYS A 234 -1.46 1.99 -8.27
N GLY A 235 -2.48 2.64 -8.85
CA GLY A 235 -3.27 3.67 -8.19
C GLY A 235 -4.09 3.21 -6.97
N PHE A 236 -4.15 1.90 -6.70
CA PHE A 236 -4.87 1.29 -5.56
C PHE A 236 -3.94 0.57 -4.59
N ASN A 237 -2.63 0.56 -4.85
CA ASN A 237 -1.65 -0.17 -4.04
C ASN A 237 -0.49 0.72 -3.66
N LEU A 238 0.02 0.54 -2.45
CA LEU A 238 1.17 1.25 -1.91
C LEU A 238 2.26 0.25 -1.52
N TYR A 239 3.47 0.51 -1.96
CA TYR A 239 4.64 -0.28 -1.55
C TYR A 239 4.87 -0.17 -0.05
N ASN A 240 5.22 -1.26 0.60
CA ASN A 240 5.49 -1.38 2.03
C ASN A 240 4.28 -1.17 2.97
N LEU A 241 3.06 -1.01 2.46
CA LEU A 241 1.88 -0.83 3.33
C LEU A 241 1.64 -2.05 4.24
N ASN A 242 1.96 -3.25 3.78
CA ASN A 242 1.85 -4.48 4.54
C ASN A 242 2.69 -4.47 5.83
N ASN A 243 3.88 -3.85 5.81
CA ASN A 243 4.73 -3.69 7.00
C ASN A 243 4.31 -2.44 7.79
N ALA A 244 4.17 -1.28 7.14
CA ALA A 244 3.87 -0.01 7.77
C ALA A 244 2.61 -0.05 8.65
N LYS A 245 1.55 -0.72 8.21
CA LYS A 245 0.30 -0.84 8.99
C LYS A 245 0.47 -1.53 10.34
N ASN A 246 1.47 -2.41 10.48
CA ASN A 246 1.72 -3.14 11.73
C ASN A 246 2.42 -2.26 12.78
N GLU A 247 3.10 -1.20 12.32
CA GLU A 247 3.79 -0.22 13.17
C GLU A 247 2.84 0.86 13.72
N ASN A 248 1.58 0.86 13.29
CA ASN A 248 0.57 1.88 13.62
C ASN A 248 0.14 1.92 15.09
N LYS A 249 0.61 1.00 15.94
CA LYS A 249 0.17 0.92 17.35
C LYS A 249 0.50 2.18 18.16
N GLN A 250 1.48 2.98 17.74
CA GLN A 250 1.96 4.17 18.47
C GLN A 250 1.92 5.47 17.64
N SER A 251 2.00 5.42 16.31
CA SER A 251 2.06 6.60 15.45
C SER A 251 0.87 6.65 14.50
N ARG A 252 0.20 7.81 14.43
CA ARG A 252 -0.84 8.09 13.43
C ARG A 252 -0.27 8.65 12.13
N ILE A 253 1.05 8.87 12.08
CA ILE A 253 1.78 9.45 10.96
C ILE A 253 2.26 8.33 10.05
N VAL A 254 2.22 8.56 8.74
CA VAL A 254 2.89 7.75 7.72
C VAL A 254 3.59 8.66 6.72
N PHE A 255 4.82 8.31 6.35
CA PHE A 255 5.54 8.98 5.28
C PHE A 255 5.14 8.36 3.95
N VAL A 256 4.83 9.22 2.96
CA VAL A 256 4.52 8.80 1.60
C VAL A 256 5.63 9.33 0.70
N VAL A 257 6.32 8.44 0.02
CA VAL A 257 7.43 8.75 -0.90
C VAL A 257 7.12 8.22 -2.30
N GLU A 258 7.95 8.54 -3.29
CA GLU A 258 7.71 8.15 -4.68
C GLU A 258 8.28 6.76 -5.01
N GLY A 259 9.50 6.48 -4.55
CA GLY A 259 10.30 5.34 -4.97
C GLY A 259 10.50 4.24 -3.95
N TYR A 260 10.88 3.06 -4.44
CA TYR A 260 11.20 1.91 -3.59
C TYR A 260 12.39 2.18 -2.67
N MET A 261 13.44 2.82 -3.20
CA MET A 261 14.66 3.08 -2.42
C MET A 261 14.40 4.10 -1.33
N ASP A 262 13.57 5.11 -1.60
CA ASP A 262 13.20 6.12 -0.60
C ASP A 262 12.47 5.45 0.58
N ALA A 263 11.47 4.61 0.27
CA ALA A 263 10.74 3.86 1.30
C ALA A 263 11.67 2.92 2.09
N ILE A 264 12.55 2.20 1.40
CA ILE A 264 13.47 1.25 2.06
C ILE A 264 14.49 1.99 2.92
N SER A 265 15.07 3.10 2.45
CA SER A 265 16.07 3.87 3.17
C SER A 265 15.49 4.55 4.41
N LEU A 266 14.29 5.13 4.32
CA LEU A 266 13.56 5.64 5.49
C LEU A 266 13.22 4.52 6.48
N TYR A 267 12.74 3.38 5.99
CA TYR A 267 12.45 2.22 6.83
C TYR A 267 13.69 1.72 7.57
N GLN A 268 14.85 1.64 6.88
CA GLN A 268 16.13 1.27 7.45
C GLN A 268 16.61 2.26 8.49
N ALA A 269 16.40 3.55 8.27
CA ALA A 269 16.73 4.61 9.24
C ALA A 269 15.84 4.59 10.50
N GLY A 270 14.81 3.72 10.53
CA GLY A 270 13.91 3.55 11.67
C GLY A 270 12.55 4.25 11.53
N PHE A 271 12.24 4.84 10.36
CA PHE A 271 10.91 5.34 10.04
C PHE A 271 10.07 4.22 9.42
N LYS A 272 9.60 3.29 10.28
CA LYS A 272 8.94 2.05 9.84
C LYS A 272 7.58 2.28 9.17
N ASN A 273 6.94 3.39 9.47
CA ASN A 273 5.65 3.85 8.94
C ASN A 273 5.85 4.64 7.64
N VAL A 274 6.42 4.03 6.61
CA VAL A 274 6.67 4.61 5.30
C VAL A 274 6.08 3.75 4.19
N VAL A 275 5.51 4.40 3.16
CA VAL A 275 4.95 3.76 1.97
C VAL A 275 5.38 4.50 0.70
N ALA A 276 5.33 3.82 -0.47
CA ALA A 276 5.61 4.48 -1.74
C ALA A 276 4.50 4.26 -2.79
N THR A 277 4.36 5.21 -3.74
CA THR A 277 3.29 5.28 -4.75
C THR A 277 3.56 4.51 -6.04
N LEU A 278 4.60 3.70 -6.11
CA LEU A 278 4.93 2.80 -7.24
C LEU A 278 5.17 3.52 -8.59
N GLY A 279 5.71 4.75 -8.55
CA GLY A 279 6.01 5.53 -9.76
C GLY A 279 4.75 6.08 -10.45
N THR A 280 3.72 6.35 -9.68
CA THR A 280 2.53 7.12 -10.09
C THR A 280 2.31 8.26 -9.12
N ALA A 281 1.70 9.36 -9.59
CA ALA A 281 1.26 10.41 -8.68
C ALA A 281 0.28 9.84 -7.64
N MET A 282 0.27 10.43 -6.44
CA MET A 282 -0.68 10.06 -5.40
C MET A 282 -2.13 10.23 -5.87
N THR A 283 -2.96 9.22 -5.64
CA THR A 283 -4.37 9.20 -6.01
C THR A 283 -5.26 9.36 -4.78
N ASP A 284 -6.53 9.71 -5.00
CA ASP A 284 -7.59 9.66 -3.97
C ASP A 284 -7.75 8.25 -3.38
N SER A 285 -7.58 7.22 -4.20
CA SER A 285 -7.61 5.82 -3.74
C SER A 285 -6.43 5.50 -2.80
N HIS A 286 -5.23 6.02 -3.09
CA HIS A 286 -4.09 5.93 -2.18
C HIS A 286 -4.38 6.63 -0.85
N LEU A 287 -4.94 7.85 -0.88
CA LEU A 287 -5.28 8.60 0.31
C LEU A 287 -6.33 7.86 1.16
N ASN A 288 -7.40 7.37 0.53
CA ASN A 288 -8.41 6.57 1.20
C ASN A 288 -7.84 5.26 1.79
N LEU A 289 -6.89 4.62 1.10
CA LEU A 289 -6.22 3.43 1.60
C LEU A 289 -5.34 3.74 2.81
N ILE A 290 -4.60 4.85 2.79
CA ILE A 290 -3.77 5.32 3.90
C ILE A 290 -4.64 5.60 5.12
N TRP A 291 -5.74 6.34 4.96
CA TRP A 291 -6.63 6.74 6.05
C TRP A 291 -7.36 5.59 6.75
N ARG A 292 -7.31 4.38 6.21
CA ARG A 292 -7.75 3.19 6.95
C ARG A 292 -6.81 2.83 8.12
N TYR A 293 -5.56 3.23 8.01
CA TYR A 293 -4.50 2.85 8.95
C TYR A 293 -3.86 4.04 9.67
N PHE A 294 -3.77 5.20 9.02
CA PHE A 294 -3.06 6.38 9.49
C PHE A 294 -3.93 7.62 9.28
N ASN A 295 -3.89 8.55 10.23
CA ASN A 295 -4.71 9.76 10.14
C ASN A 295 -3.93 10.97 9.59
N HIS A 296 -2.58 10.91 9.61
CA HIS A 296 -1.69 12.02 9.32
C HIS A 296 -0.59 11.60 8.32
N PRO A 297 -0.91 11.42 7.03
CA PRO A 297 0.11 11.22 6.01
C PRO A 297 0.94 12.49 5.82
N ILE A 298 2.26 12.30 5.67
CA ILE A 298 3.22 13.32 5.27
C ILE A 298 3.78 12.88 3.92
N ILE A 299 3.45 13.63 2.86
CA ILE A 299 3.97 13.35 1.53
C ILE A 299 5.32 14.04 1.40
N CYS A 300 6.36 13.24 1.18
CA CYS A 300 7.72 13.71 0.98
C CYS A 300 8.00 13.87 -0.51
N PHE A 301 8.40 15.06 -0.92
CA PHE A 301 8.78 15.39 -2.29
C PHE A 301 10.28 15.64 -2.39
N ASP A 302 10.83 15.34 -3.56
CA ASP A 302 12.20 15.70 -3.89
C ASP A 302 12.39 17.22 -3.83
N GLY A 303 13.57 17.66 -3.45
CA GLY A 303 13.91 19.07 -3.26
C GLY A 303 14.14 19.84 -4.55
N ASP A 304 13.69 19.33 -5.69
CA ASP A 304 13.83 19.98 -6.98
C ASP A 304 12.52 20.67 -7.43
N ARG A 305 12.59 21.38 -8.56
CA ARG A 305 11.41 22.07 -9.14
C ARG A 305 10.31 21.08 -9.54
N SER A 306 10.66 19.85 -9.89
CA SER A 306 9.70 18.81 -10.26
C SER A 306 8.88 18.37 -9.04
N GLY A 307 9.55 18.15 -7.91
CA GLY A 307 8.90 17.81 -6.64
C GLY A 307 7.97 18.92 -6.13
N GLN A 308 8.39 20.19 -6.24
CA GLN A 308 7.54 21.33 -5.89
C GLN A 308 6.27 21.40 -6.76
N ASN A 309 6.42 21.24 -8.08
CA ASN A 309 5.29 21.22 -9.00
C ASN A 309 4.35 20.03 -8.75
N ALA A 310 4.91 18.87 -8.38
CA ALA A 310 4.13 17.70 -8.01
C ALA A 310 3.34 17.95 -6.71
N ALA A 311 3.94 18.60 -5.72
CA ALA A 311 3.27 18.98 -4.47
C ALA A 311 2.07 19.90 -4.73
N HIS A 312 2.24 20.91 -5.59
CA HIS A 312 1.17 21.85 -5.98
C HIS A 312 -0.02 21.10 -6.63
N LYS A 313 0.24 20.33 -7.69
CA LYS A 313 -0.81 19.57 -8.39
C LYS A 313 -1.55 18.58 -7.47
N ILE A 314 -0.83 17.95 -6.55
CA ILE A 314 -1.42 17.01 -5.60
C ILE A 314 -2.24 17.75 -4.54
N SER A 315 -1.80 18.92 -4.07
CA SER A 315 -2.53 19.70 -3.07
C SER A 315 -3.90 20.13 -3.57
N GLU A 316 -3.99 20.67 -4.78
CA GLU A 316 -5.25 21.07 -5.42
C GLU A 316 -6.22 19.89 -5.56
N LYS A 317 -5.69 18.73 -5.93
CA LYS A 317 -6.50 17.52 -6.11
C LYS A 317 -6.99 16.95 -4.78
N LEU A 318 -6.13 16.88 -3.76
CA LEU A 318 -6.43 16.17 -2.53
C LEU A 318 -7.21 16.99 -1.51
N ILE A 319 -7.21 18.32 -1.60
CA ILE A 319 -7.96 19.18 -0.67
C ILE A 319 -9.46 18.82 -0.64
N ALA A 320 -10.04 18.46 -1.78
CA ALA A 320 -11.44 18.08 -1.92
C ALA A 320 -11.80 16.78 -1.16
N TYR A 321 -10.81 15.97 -0.80
CA TYR A 321 -11.02 14.69 -0.09
C TYR A 321 -10.80 14.80 1.43
N MET A 322 -10.42 15.98 1.94
CA MET A 322 -10.17 16.17 3.38
C MET A 322 -11.41 15.89 4.22
N LYS A 323 -11.21 15.23 5.36
CA LYS A 323 -12.26 14.80 6.28
C LYS A 323 -11.94 15.28 7.69
N PRO A 324 -12.95 15.53 8.55
CA PRO A 324 -12.73 15.84 9.96
C PRO A 324 -11.87 14.77 10.64
N ASN A 325 -10.93 15.18 11.48
CA ASN A 325 -9.96 14.34 12.21
C ASN A 325 -8.89 13.64 11.33
N TYR A 326 -8.78 14.00 10.07
CA TYR A 326 -7.69 13.61 9.19
C TYR A 326 -6.90 14.85 8.78
N SER A 327 -5.58 14.75 8.69
CA SER A 327 -4.73 15.79 8.14
C SER A 327 -3.92 15.25 6.97
N LEU A 328 -3.30 16.13 6.24
CA LEU A 328 -2.34 15.86 5.18
C LEU A 328 -1.29 16.96 5.21
N SER A 329 -0.03 16.58 5.23
CA SER A 329 1.08 17.54 5.22
C SER A 329 2.05 17.22 4.10
N PHE A 330 2.77 18.22 3.65
CA PHE A 330 3.85 18.11 2.68
C PHE A 330 5.19 18.37 3.36
N LEU A 331 6.18 17.59 2.96
CA LEU A 331 7.58 17.76 3.34
C LEU A 331 8.41 17.84 2.06
N ILE A 332 8.89 19.04 1.73
CA ILE A 332 9.77 19.26 0.60
C ILE A 332 11.21 19.15 1.11
N LEU A 333 12.00 18.28 0.50
CA LEU A 333 13.38 18.09 0.90
C LEU A 333 14.26 19.26 0.43
N PRO A 334 15.43 19.46 1.05
CA PRO A 334 16.41 20.44 0.56
C PRO A 334 16.83 20.15 -0.88
N ASN A 335 17.13 21.21 -1.63
CA ASN A 335 17.49 21.11 -3.04
C ASN A 335 18.61 20.09 -3.30
N GLY A 336 18.41 19.23 -4.30
CA GLY A 336 19.32 18.17 -4.72
C GLY A 336 19.25 16.89 -3.90
N PHE A 337 18.25 16.76 -3.00
CA PHE A 337 18.01 15.55 -2.24
C PHE A 337 16.65 14.93 -2.55
N ASP A 338 16.66 13.59 -2.65
CA ASP A 338 15.52 12.71 -2.45
C ASP A 338 15.57 12.10 -1.03
N PRO A 339 14.50 11.44 -0.55
CA PRO A 339 14.49 10.83 0.79
C PRO A 339 15.63 9.81 1.03
N ASP A 340 15.98 8.99 0.02
CA ASP A 340 17.08 8.02 0.08
C ASP A 340 18.42 8.72 0.31
N SER A 341 18.77 9.67 -0.56
CA SER A 341 20.07 10.37 -0.50
C SER A 341 20.18 11.25 0.75
N PHE A 342 19.08 11.90 1.16
CA PHE A 342 19.07 12.74 2.37
C PHE A 342 19.37 11.94 3.62
N VAL A 343 18.64 10.84 3.85
CA VAL A 343 18.80 10.02 5.05
C VAL A 343 20.18 9.35 5.10
N ARG A 344 20.68 8.87 3.96
CA ARG A 344 22.02 8.25 3.88
C ARG A 344 23.14 9.24 4.17
N LYS A 345 23.01 10.49 3.73
CA LYS A 345 24.04 11.52 3.92
C LYS A 345 23.94 12.20 5.29
N ASN A 346 22.75 12.52 5.74
CA ASN A 346 22.51 13.39 6.89
C ASN A 346 22.02 12.62 8.13
N GLY A 347 21.60 11.36 7.97
CA GLY A 347 21.18 10.49 9.06
C GLY A 347 19.76 10.77 9.58
N LYS A 348 19.33 9.91 10.51
CA LYS A 348 17.99 9.92 11.10
C LYS A 348 17.64 11.22 11.80
N ASN A 349 18.56 11.76 12.61
CA ASN A 349 18.28 12.94 13.45
C ASN A 349 17.98 14.17 12.60
N ASN A 350 18.73 14.39 11.52
CA ASN A 350 18.51 15.50 10.61
C ASN A 350 17.19 15.35 9.85
N PHE A 351 16.81 14.12 9.45
CA PHE A 351 15.49 13.90 8.86
C PHE A 351 14.37 14.14 9.88
N THR A 352 14.55 13.77 11.14
CA THR A 352 13.59 14.07 12.22
C THR A 352 13.39 15.57 12.38
N SER A 353 14.46 16.35 12.41
CA SER A 353 14.38 17.83 12.47
C SER A 353 13.71 18.42 11.22
N LEU A 354 13.88 17.79 10.07
CA LEU A 354 13.21 18.23 8.85
C LEU A 354 11.69 18.01 8.89
N ILE A 355 11.22 16.97 9.59
CA ILE A 355 9.78 16.70 9.76
C ILE A 355 9.05 17.88 10.44
N ASP A 356 9.71 18.64 11.30
CA ASP A 356 9.14 19.81 11.97
C ASP A 356 8.83 20.93 10.98
N GLN A 357 9.43 20.92 9.78
CA GLN A 357 9.21 21.89 8.70
C GLN A 357 8.08 21.47 7.74
N LYS A 358 7.37 20.38 8.01
CA LYS A 358 6.22 19.98 7.21
C LYS A 358 5.15 21.05 7.18
N ILE A 359 4.54 21.24 6.03
CA ILE A 359 3.49 22.23 5.81
C ILE A 359 2.14 21.51 5.66
N GLU A 360 1.15 21.89 6.45
CA GLU A 360 -0.22 21.39 6.32
C GLU A 360 -0.81 21.79 4.96
N ILE A 361 -1.63 20.93 4.36
CA ILE A 361 -2.19 21.15 3.01
C ILE A 361 -2.89 22.50 2.85
N GLY A 362 -3.63 22.96 3.86
CA GLY A 362 -4.31 24.25 3.81
C GLY A 362 -3.34 25.43 3.75
N ASN A 363 -2.29 25.42 4.57
CA ASN A 363 -1.25 26.44 4.58
C ASN A 363 -0.44 26.39 3.28
N PHE A 364 -0.14 25.21 2.78
CA PHE A 364 0.59 25.04 1.53
C PHE A 364 -0.14 25.67 0.33
N ILE A 365 -1.44 25.43 0.21
CA ILE A 365 -2.28 26.04 -0.83
C ILE A 365 -2.35 27.57 -0.67
N PHE A 366 -2.51 28.04 0.57
CA PHE A 366 -2.57 29.46 0.85
C PHE A 366 -1.28 30.19 0.49
N GLU A 367 -0.12 29.64 0.86
CA GLU A 367 1.19 30.22 0.56
C GLU A 367 1.46 30.25 -0.95
N ASN A 368 1.10 29.19 -1.70
CA ASN A 368 1.28 29.16 -3.15
C ASN A 368 0.40 30.18 -3.86
N ASN A 369 -0.89 30.27 -3.51
CA ASN A 369 -1.79 31.27 -4.08
C ASN A 369 -1.33 32.72 -3.81
N LEU A 370 -0.74 32.98 -2.65
CA LEU A 370 -0.15 34.30 -2.35
C LEU A 370 1.08 34.61 -3.22
N GLN A 371 1.88 33.59 -3.55
CA GLN A 371 3.04 33.77 -4.45
C GLN A 371 2.60 34.07 -5.88
N ASP A 372 1.59 33.36 -6.39
CA ASP A 372 1.02 33.57 -7.72
C ASP A 372 0.45 34.99 -7.85
N LEU A 373 -0.33 35.47 -6.88
CA LEU A 373 -0.85 36.85 -6.86
C LEU A 373 0.22 37.92 -6.79
N LYS A 374 1.37 37.63 -6.17
CA LYS A 374 2.52 38.56 -6.14
C LYS A 374 3.26 38.58 -7.46
N SER A 375 3.37 37.43 -8.15
CA SER A 375 4.00 37.35 -9.47
C SER A 375 3.17 38.05 -10.55
N GLU A 376 1.85 37.86 -10.56
CA GLU A 376 0.94 38.54 -11.48
C GLU A 376 1.00 40.07 -11.33
N ARG A 377 0.98 40.59 -10.06
CA ARG A 377 1.13 42.02 -9.80
C ARG A 377 2.49 42.59 -10.25
N SER A 378 3.57 41.80 -10.16
CA SER A 378 4.89 42.23 -10.61
C SER A 378 4.99 42.26 -12.14
N GLU A 379 4.28 41.40 -12.86
CA GLU A 379 4.21 41.38 -14.33
C GLU A 379 3.32 42.49 -14.87
N GLU A 380 2.18 42.80 -14.24
CA GLU A 380 1.34 43.96 -14.57
C GLU A 380 2.11 45.28 -14.42
N HIS A 381 2.82 45.49 -13.31
CA HIS A 381 3.64 46.69 -13.12
C HIS A 381 4.81 46.84 -14.12
N THR A 382 5.33 45.71 -14.62
CA THR A 382 6.41 45.78 -15.66
C THR A 382 5.84 46.03 -17.05
N SER A 383 4.61 45.66 -17.34
CA SER A 383 3.94 45.93 -18.61
C SER A 383 3.38 47.36 -18.73
N GLU A 384 3.08 48.01 -17.60
CA GLU A 384 2.62 49.40 -17.56
C GLU A 384 3.79 50.41 -17.70
N LEU A 385 5.05 49.95 -17.56
CA LEU A 385 6.28 50.78 -17.69
C LEU A 385 6.99 50.62 -19.03
N GLN A 386 6.45 49.90 -19.99
CA GLN A 386 6.89 49.81 -21.40
C GLN A 386 5.90 50.50 -22.33
#